data_752be9348100775b0c04e8244240b17f
#
_entry.id   752be9348100775b0c04e8244240b17f
#
_cell.length_a   1.000
_cell.length_b   1.000
_cell.length_c   1.000
_cell.angle_alpha   90.00
_cell.angle_beta   90.00
_cell.angle_gamma   90.00
#
_symmetry.space_group_name_H-M   'P 1'
#
loop_
_entity.id
_entity.type
_entity.pdbx_description
1 polymer ?
#
loop_
_entity_poly.entity_id
_entity_poly.type
_entity_poly.pdbx_seq_one_letter_code
_entity_poly.pdbx_strand_id
1 'polypeptide(L)'
;MKTVDVGAVIDNGRWTGYQKLLIVGTALTIILDGVDNQLLPNAVPFIAPEWGVQNSAFRNALATGPFGMMIGGLMGGILGDRYGRRTALLGSVMAFAILTLSIAFVNSVFMLGLLRFVAGIGLGGAMPNAAALASEYVPRHRRPFAVTLTIVCIPLGGFVASTMAGLIAPAYGWRALFIVGGLVPVVLAFVLWKVLPESPRYLASRRDRWRELTQVMRRMGHDVPADATYVEGSVAGVPAKKATIGDLFAPMFRRDTIGLFASFFFCLMVNYVAIQLVPSMLRDNGKFTPAAAAGGLQWVNIGGVIGAIAGALVIQRIGSRVTMLGMSAAAVVCSMIMAGMRLDPTDTFALMAMFLITGGLLNAVQTTMYALAAHVYPTEIRSTGVGTAVAFGRIGNALAVYIGGYALDQGGSPGYFTCWAILMAVVFLSLAVVKRHVPRTTGVPVGAPAGAH
;
A
#
# COMPACT_ATOMS: atom_id res chain seq x y z
N MET A 1 32.20 3.02 -29.85
CA MET A 1 31.30 2.61 -28.76
C MET A 1 29.93 3.14 -29.09
N LYS A 2 28.90 2.27 -29.08
CA LYS A 2 27.52 2.69 -29.36
C LYS A 2 26.87 3.13 -28.05
N THR A 3 26.38 4.37 -28.01
CA THR A 3 25.68 4.89 -26.82
C THR A 3 24.24 4.35 -26.82
N VAL A 4 23.83 3.73 -25.73
CA VAL A 4 22.51 3.13 -25.53
C VAL A 4 21.77 3.87 -24.42
N ASP A 5 20.64 4.45 -24.75
CA ASP A 5 19.72 5.00 -23.77
C ASP A 5 18.86 3.88 -23.18
N VAL A 6 19.15 3.55 -21.91
CA VAL A 6 18.50 2.44 -21.20
C VAL A 6 17.00 2.71 -21.02
N GLY A 7 16.63 3.95 -20.71
CA GLY A 7 15.23 4.34 -20.56
C GLY A 7 14.45 4.17 -21.86
N ALA A 8 14.96 4.72 -22.95
CA ALA A 8 14.31 4.65 -24.27
C ALA A 8 14.16 3.21 -24.78
N VAL A 9 15.17 2.36 -24.56
CA VAL A 9 15.14 0.96 -24.99
C VAL A 9 14.07 0.16 -24.23
N ILE A 10 13.97 0.33 -22.92
CA ILE A 10 12.93 -0.35 -22.12
C ILE A 10 11.54 0.20 -22.44
N ASP A 11 11.41 1.53 -22.55
CA ASP A 11 10.13 2.20 -22.74
C ASP A 11 9.44 1.82 -24.05
N ASN A 12 10.21 1.61 -25.12
CA ASN A 12 9.74 1.23 -26.43
C ASN A 12 9.85 -0.29 -26.70
N GLY A 13 10.34 -1.04 -25.74
CA GLY A 13 10.57 -2.48 -25.87
C GLY A 13 9.28 -3.32 -25.82
N ARG A 14 9.42 -4.60 -26.19
CA ARG A 14 8.35 -5.59 -26.03
C ARG A 14 8.26 -6.07 -24.59
N TRP A 15 7.07 -6.37 -24.12
CA TRP A 15 6.86 -6.95 -22.81
C TRP A 15 7.12 -8.46 -22.79
N THR A 16 8.25 -8.86 -22.26
CA THR A 16 8.76 -10.24 -22.30
C THR A 16 8.28 -11.08 -21.11
N GLY A 17 8.39 -12.42 -21.24
CA GLY A 17 8.09 -13.36 -20.13
C GLY A 17 8.97 -13.13 -18.91
N TYR A 18 10.23 -12.77 -19.11
CA TYR A 18 11.16 -12.45 -18.02
C TYR A 18 10.70 -11.24 -17.21
N GLN A 19 10.30 -10.15 -17.87
CA GLN A 19 9.76 -8.98 -17.19
C GLN A 19 8.47 -9.29 -16.41
N LYS A 20 7.61 -10.18 -16.93
CA LYS A 20 6.41 -10.66 -16.19
C LYS A 20 6.81 -11.38 -14.91
N LEU A 21 7.84 -12.23 -14.95
CA LEU A 21 8.37 -12.92 -13.77
C LEU A 21 8.90 -11.92 -12.73
N LEU A 22 9.61 -10.86 -13.17
CA LEU A 22 10.11 -9.82 -12.27
C LEU A 22 8.96 -9.07 -11.57
N ILE A 23 7.88 -8.78 -12.29
CA ILE A 23 6.68 -8.15 -11.71
C ILE A 23 6.00 -9.08 -10.69
N VAL A 24 5.91 -10.37 -10.98
CA VAL A 24 5.39 -11.34 -9.99
C VAL A 24 6.27 -11.37 -8.74
N GLY A 25 7.60 -11.37 -8.90
CA GLY A 25 8.53 -11.30 -7.77
C GLY A 25 8.33 -10.06 -6.89
N THR A 26 8.21 -8.88 -7.50
CA THR A 26 7.94 -7.64 -6.75
C THR A 26 6.54 -7.63 -6.13
N ALA A 27 5.53 -8.17 -6.82
CA ALA A 27 4.17 -8.30 -6.28
C ALA A 27 4.12 -9.21 -5.04
N LEU A 28 4.85 -10.34 -5.06
CA LEU A 28 4.94 -11.25 -3.91
C LEU A 28 5.55 -10.56 -2.68
N THR A 29 6.55 -9.70 -2.84
CA THR A 29 7.10 -8.94 -1.70
C THR A 29 6.05 -8.02 -1.08
N ILE A 30 5.18 -7.41 -1.88
CA ILE A 30 4.11 -6.53 -1.39
C ILE A 30 2.95 -7.33 -0.77
N ILE A 31 2.66 -8.52 -1.28
CA ILE A 31 1.69 -9.42 -0.61
C ILE A 31 2.20 -9.75 0.80
N LEU A 32 3.48 -10.10 0.95
CA LEU A 32 4.07 -10.40 2.27
C LEU A 32 4.14 -9.17 3.19
N ASP A 33 4.36 -7.96 2.63
CA ASP A 33 4.21 -6.70 3.36
C ASP A 33 2.78 -6.53 3.91
N GLY A 34 1.77 -6.79 3.06
CA GLY A 34 0.36 -6.79 3.47
C GLY A 34 0.03 -7.85 4.52
N VAL A 35 0.62 -9.05 4.40
CA VAL A 35 0.49 -10.12 5.41
C VAL A 35 1.02 -9.62 6.75
N ASP A 36 2.27 -9.17 6.81
CA ASP A 36 2.92 -8.74 8.05
C ASP A 36 2.15 -7.60 8.72
N ASN A 37 1.71 -6.61 7.94
CA ASN A 37 0.98 -5.46 8.45
C ASN A 37 -0.32 -5.86 9.19
N GLN A 38 -0.94 -6.98 8.81
CA GLN A 38 -2.20 -7.44 9.39
C GLN A 38 -2.08 -8.66 10.31
N LEU A 39 -0.86 -9.23 10.53
CA LEU A 39 -0.69 -10.34 11.45
C LEU A 39 -1.07 -9.97 12.88
N LEU A 40 -0.54 -8.86 13.41
CA LEU A 40 -0.79 -8.48 14.80
C LEU A 40 -2.27 -8.17 15.08
N PRO A 41 -2.99 -7.35 14.28
CA PRO A 41 -4.42 -7.14 14.48
C PRO A 41 -5.23 -8.43 14.54
N ASN A 42 -4.92 -9.40 13.68
CA ASN A 42 -5.58 -10.70 13.67
C ASN A 42 -5.15 -11.61 14.84
N ALA A 43 -3.94 -11.42 15.39
CA ALA A 43 -3.41 -12.22 16.49
C ALA A 43 -3.88 -11.73 17.88
N VAL A 44 -4.16 -10.42 18.04
CA VAL A 44 -4.57 -9.83 19.33
C VAL A 44 -5.70 -10.59 20.02
N PRO A 45 -6.81 -10.99 19.35
CA PRO A 45 -7.89 -11.76 19.98
C PRO A 45 -7.48 -13.14 20.52
N PHE A 46 -6.34 -13.68 20.08
CA PHE A 46 -5.77 -14.94 20.58
C PHE A 46 -4.74 -14.70 21.69
N ILE A 47 -3.94 -13.61 21.58
CA ILE A 47 -2.86 -13.28 22.54
C ILE A 47 -3.46 -12.74 23.85
N ALA A 48 -4.46 -11.87 23.78
CA ALA A 48 -5.01 -11.18 24.92
C ALA A 48 -5.52 -12.12 26.04
N PRO A 49 -6.30 -13.18 25.71
CA PRO A 49 -6.71 -14.16 26.72
C PRO A 49 -5.53 -14.95 27.31
N GLU A 50 -4.52 -15.30 26.50
CA GLU A 50 -3.34 -16.05 26.98
C GLU A 50 -2.51 -15.24 27.97
N TRP A 51 -2.39 -13.92 27.73
CA TRP A 51 -1.62 -13.03 28.61
C TRP A 51 -2.47 -12.42 29.75
N GLY A 52 -3.77 -12.75 29.82
CA GLY A 52 -4.67 -12.23 30.85
C GLY A 52 -4.90 -10.72 30.78
N VAL A 53 -4.79 -10.13 29.59
CA VAL A 53 -4.96 -8.69 29.34
C VAL A 53 -6.13 -8.42 28.39
N GLN A 54 -6.65 -7.19 28.43
CA GLN A 54 -7.69 -6.78 27.50
C GLN A 54 -7.09 -6.48 26.11
N ASN A 55 -7.89 -6.62 25.04
CA ASN A 55 -7.46 -6.26 23.68
C ASN A 55 -7.01 -4.79 23.57
N SER A 56 -7.58 -3.89 24.38
CA SER A 56 -7.19 -2.48 24.46
C SER A 56 -5.75 -2.24 24.89
N ALA A 57 -5.13 -3.15 25.64
CA ALA A 57 -3.73 -3.06 26.05
C ALA A 57 -2.76 -3.09 24.85
N PHE A 58 -3.17 -3.68 23.73
CA PHE A 58 -2.37 -3.76 22.50
C PHE A 58 -2.41 -2.52 21.62
N ARG A 59 -3.21 -1.48 21.96
CA ARG A 59 -3.33 -0.26 21.14
C ARG A 59 -1.98 0.39 20.85
N ASN A 60 -1.14 0.53 21.88
CA ASN A 60 0.20 1.10 21.68
C ASN A 60 1.05 0.21 20.75
N ALA A 61 1.01 -1.10 20.94
CA ALA A 61 1.75 -2.03 20.09
C ALA A 61 1.23 -2.03 18.64
N LEU A 62 -0.08 -1.86 18.42
CA LEU A 62 -0.68 -1.71 17.09
C LEU A 62 -0.30 -0.37 16.43
N ALA A 63 -0.16 0.72 17.19
CA ALA A 63 0.23 2.02 16.69
C ALA A 63 1.72 2.09 16.29
N THR A 64 2.60 1.36 16.99
CA THR A 64 4.06 1.45 16.79
C THR A 64 4.49 1.02 15.38
N GLY A 65 3.86 0.00 14.78
CA GLY A 65 4.15 -0.44 13.41
C GLY A 65 4.01 0.69 12.38
N PRO A 66 2.85 1.34 12.27
CA PRO A 66 2.65 2.52 11.41
C PRO A 66 3.64 3.67 11.64
N PHE A 67 4.02 3.96 12.90
CA PHE A 67 5.07 4.94 13.18
C PHE A 67 6.43 4.51 12.61
N GLY A 68 6.80 3.23 12.78
CA GLY A 68 8.00 2.68 12.17
C GLY A 68 7.96 2.79 10.64
N MET A 69 6.82 2.45 10.01
CA MET A 69 6.64 2.54 8.56
C MET A 69 6.78 3.97 8.03
N MET A 70 6.40 4.98 8.79
CA MET A 70 6.59 6.39 8.40
C MET A 70 8.09 6.72 8.28
N ILE A 71 8.89 6.33 9.27
CA ILE A 71 10.35 6.53 9.26
C ILE A 71 10.99 5.69 8.15
N GLY A 72 10.62 4.40 8.06
CA GLY A 72 11.13 3.47 7.07
C GLY A 72 10.83 3.87 5.63
N GLY A 73 9.67 4.48 5.37
CA GLY A 73 9.30 4.97 4.05
C GLY A 73 10.20 6.11 3.56
N LEU A 74 10.61 7.01 4.45
CA LEU A 74 11.57 8.08 4.14
C LEU A 74 12.97 7.50 3.91
N MET A 75 13.43 6.63 4.81
CA MET A 75 14.76 6.01 4.71
C MET A 75 14.87 5.08 3.50
N GLY A 76 13.84 4.29 3.21
CA GLY A 76 13.84 3.29 2.14
C GLY A 76 14.01 3.90 0.76
N GLY A 77 13.43 5.08 0.49
CA GLY A 77 13.67 5.81 -0.75
C GLY A 77 15.13 6.21 -0.90
N ILE A 78 15.72 6.83 0.14
CA ILE A 78 17.12 7.28 0.15
C ILE A 78 18.08 6.08 -0.01
N LEU A 79 17.82 4.98 0.70
CA LEU A 79 18.62 3.76 0.62
C LEU A 79 18.52 3.12 -0.77
N GLY A 80 17.32 3.11 -1.38
CA GLY A 80 17.11 2.62 -2.73
C GLY A 80 17.85 3.40 -3.80
N ASP A 81 17.90 4.74 -3.67
CA ASP A 81 18.66 5.60 -4.58
C ASP A 81 20.18 5.42 -4.41
N ARG A 82 20.64 5.19 -3.17
CA ARG A 82 22.08 5.11 -2.86
C ARG A 82 22.66 3.72 -3.11
N TYR A 83 21.99 2.66 -2.69
CA TYR A 83 22.48 1.27 -2.69
C TYR A 83 21.83 0.37 -3.74
N GLY A 84 20.82 0.86 -4.45
CA GLY A 84 20.03 0.13 -5.43
C GLY A 84 18.65 -0.28 -4.92
N ARG A 85 17.69 -0.30 -5.83
CA ARG A 85 16.27 -0.58 -5.52
C ARG A 85 16.06 -2.02 -5.03
N ARG A 86 16.73 -2.99 -5.69
CA ARG A 86 16.68 -4.40 -5.30
C ARG A 86 17.28 -4.61 -3.92
N THR A 87 18.45 -4.04 -3.67
CA THR A 87 19.17 -4.20 -2.39
C THR A 87 18.33 -3.62 -1.25
N ALA A 88 17.76 -2.42 -1.43
CA ALA A 88 16.90 -1.80 -0.43
C ALA A 88 15.61 -2.59 -0.20
N LEU A 89 14.97 -3.11 -1.27
CA LEU A 89 13.76 -3.93 -1.16
C LEU A 89 14.02 -5.21 -0.38
N LEU A 90 15.01 -6.01 -0.81
CA LEU A 90 15.29 -7.30 -0.19
C LEU A 90 15.85 -7.17 1.23
N GLY A 91 16.63 -6.12 1.49
CA GLY A 91 17.09 -5.77 2.84
C GLY A 91 15.92 -5.40 3.76
N SER A 92 14.96 -4.63 3.26
CA SER A 92 13.72 -4.30 3.98
C SER A 92 12.88 -5.55 4.29
N VAL A 93 12.70 -6.44 3.29
CA VAL A 93 11.96 -7.71 3.46
C VAL A 93 12.65 -8.58 4.51
N MET A 94 13.96 -8.74 4.45
CA MET A 94 14.73 -9.53 5.40
C MET A 94 14.63 -8.95 6.82
N ALA A 95 14.75 -7.63 6.96
CA ALA A 95 14.68 -6.96 8.25
C ALA A 95 13.33 -7.18 8.94
N PHE A 96 12.21 -6.90 8.25
CA PHE A 96 10.90 -7.11 8.88
C PHE A 96 10.61 -8.60 9.10
N ALA A 97 11.03 -9.49 8.21
CA ALA A 97 10.77 -10.92 8.33
C ALA A 97 11.42 -11.53 9.58
N ILE A 98 12.70 -11.19 9.85
CA ILE A 98 13.42 -11.65 11.04
C ILE A 98 12.77 -11.10 12.31
N LEU A 99 12.38 -9.82 12.30
CA LEU A 99 11.75 -9.19 13.46
C LEU A 99 10.35 -9.75 13.71
N THR A 100 9.58 -10.03 12.67
CA THR A 100 8.27 -10.70 12.77
C THR A 100 8.41 -12.11 13.31
N LEU A 101 9.41 -12.88 12.85
CA LEU A 101 9.73 -14.19 13.41
C LEU A 101 10.07 -14.08 14.90
N SER A 102 10.81 -13.04 15.31
CA SER A 102 11.20 -12.81 16.70
C SER A 102 9.99 -12.55 17.63
N ILE A 103 8.88 -12.01 17.09
CA ILE A 103 7.65 -11.79 17.86
C ILE A 103 7.07 -13.10 18.40
N ALA A 104 7.27 -14.23 17.71
CA ALA A 104 6.79 -15.53 18.19
C ALA A 104 7.35 -15.94 19.56
N PHE A 105 8.48 -15.37 19.98
CA PHE A 105 9.19 -15.69 21.23
C PHE A 105 8.97 -14.67 22.35
N VAL A 106 8.11 -13.66 22.13
CA VAL A 106 7.85 -12.57 23.06
C VAL A 106 6.70 -12.93 24.01
N ASN A 107 6.81 -12.48 25.26
CA ASN A 107 5.78 -12.65 26.30
C ASN A 107 5.38 -11.32 26.97
N SER A 108 5.61 -10.18 26.31
CA SER A 108 5.32 -8.85 26.84
C SER A 108 4.77 -7.94 25.74
N VAL A 109 3.69 -7.21 26.05
CA VAL A 109 3.08 -6.22 25.13
C VAL A 109 4.09 -5.13 24.76
N PHE A 110 4.94 -4.71 25.70
CA PHE A 110 5.97 -3.71 25.45
C PHE A 110 7.00 -4.19 24.42
N MET A 111 7.56 -5.40 24.62
CA MET A 111 8.56 -5.98 23.71
C MET A 111 7.94 -6.26 22.33
N LEU A 112 6.69 -6.72 22.29
CA LEU A 112 5.93 -6.89 21.05
C LEU A 112 5.82 -5.55 20.30
N GLY A 113 5.45 -4.47 20.98
CA GLY A 113 5.37 -3.13 20.40
C GLY A 113 6.73 -2.62 19.89
N LEU A 114 7.80 -2.87 20.65
CA LEU A 114 9.16 -2.49 20.22
C LEU A 114 9.58 -3.22 18.94
N LEU A 115 9.38 -4.54 18.88
CA LEU A 115 9.67 -5.31 17.67
C LEU A 115 8.81 -4.87 16.48
N ARG A 116 7.52 -4.57 16.71
CA ARG A 116 6.63 -4.02 15.68
C ARG A 116 7.08 -2.64 15.16
N PHE A 117 7.61 -1.79 16.04
CA PHE A 117 8.18 -0.51 15.64
C PHE A 117 9.37 -0.69 14.69
N VAL A 118 10.34 -1.53 15.09
CA VAL A 118 11.55 -1.77 14.29
C VAL A 118 11.21 -2.53 13.00
N ALA A 119 10.31 -3.53 13.07
CA ALA A 119 9.81 -4.22 11.87
C ALA A 119 9.10 -3.24 10.92
N GLY A 120 8.33 -2.29 11.46
CA GLY A 120 7.69 -1.23 10.71
C GLY A 120 8.68 -0.38 9.91
N ILE A 121 9.88 -0.08 10.45
CA ILE A 121 10.93 0.63 9.70
C ILE A 121 11.35 -0.19 8.46
N GLY A 122 11.51 -1.50 8.60
CA GLY A 122 11.76 -2.39 7.46
C GLY A 122 10.62 -2.35 6.45
N LEU A 123 9.39 -2.56 6.90
CA LEU A 123 8.17 -2.56 6.07
C LEU A 123 8.01 -1.27 5.27
N GLY A 124 8.19 -0.11 5.93
CA GLY A 124 8.05 1.19 5.28
C GLY A 124 8.97 1.39 4.08
N GLY A 125 10.16 0.79 4.10
CA GLY A 125 11.12 0.85 3.01
C GLY A 125 10.82 -0.08 1.83
N ALA A 126 10.05 -1.14 2.02
CA ALA A 126 9.78 -2.14 0.98
C ALA A 126 8.91 -1.60 -0.17
N MET A 127 7.77 -0.99 0.15
CA MET A 127 6.77 -0.55 -0.83
C MET A 127 7.33 0.44 -1.88
N PRO A 128 8.02 1.55 -1.53
CA PRO A 128 8.52 2.50 -2.53
C PRO A 128 9.55 1.84 -3.46
N ASN A 129 10.42 0.97 -2.95
CA ASN A 129 11.41 0.27 -3.74
C ASN A 129 10.79 -0.79 -4.66
N ALA A 130 9.77 -1.52 -4.20
CA ALA A 130 9.04 -2.48 -5.04
C ALA A 130 8.29 -1.78 -6.18
N ALA A 131 7.60 -0.66 -5.89
CA ALA A 131 6.89 0.12 -6.90
C ALA A 131 7.85 0.71 -7.93
N ALA A 132 9.01 1.23 -7.49
CA ALA A 132 10.06 1.73 -8.37
C ALA A 132 10.58 0.62 -9.29
N LEU A 133 11.00 -0.52 -8.73
CA LEU A 133 11.48 -1.68 -9.49
C LEU A 133 10.43 -2.16 -10.50
N ALA A 134 9.18 -2.33 -10.06
CA ALA A 134 8.09 -2.76 -10.93
C ALA A 134 7.91 -1.82 -12.13
N SER A 135 8.01 -0.49 -11.92
CA SER A 135 7.88 0.50 -12.99
C SER A 135 9.11 0.56 -13.91
N GLU A 136 10.29 0.26 -13.39
CA GLU A 136 11.56 0.33 -14.12
C GLU A 136 11.83 -0.92 -14.98
N TYR A 137 11.19 -2.05 -14.66
CA TYR A 137 11.30 -3.28 -15.45
C TYR A 137 10.37 -3.32 -16.67
N VAL A 138 9.34 -2.46 -16.74
CA VAL A 138 8.31 -2.58 -17.76
C VAL A 138 8.34 -1.44 -18.77
N PRO A 139 7.87 -1.68 -20.02
CA PRO A 139 7.66 -0.64 -21.02
C PRO A 139 6.72 0.45 -20.51
N ARG A 140 6.88 1.67 -21.04
CA ARG A 140 6.13 2.86 -20.61
C ARG A 140 4.61 2.64 -20.55
N HIS A 141 4.05 1.97 -21.55
CA HIS A 141 2.60 1.72 -21.65
C HIS A 141 2.08 0.71 -20.59
N ARG A 142 2.97 -0.08 -19.93
CA ARG A 142 2.62 -1.06 -18.89
C ARG A 142 2.88 -0.58 -17.47
N ARG A 143 3.54 0.57 -17.27
CA ARG A 143 3.82 1.14 -15.95
C ARG A 143 2.57 1.35 -15.09
N PRO A 144 1.45 1.91 -15.63
CA PRO A 144 0.24 2.05 -14.82
C PRO A 144 -0.26 0.70 -14.28
N PHE A 145 -0.21 -0.36 -15.12
CA PHE A 145 -0.58 -1.71 -14.70
C PHE A 145 0.32 -2.23 -13.57
N ALA A 146 1.66 -2.11 -13.71
CA ALA A 146 2.60 -2.57 -12.72
C ALA A 146 2.41 -1.87 -11.36
N VAL A 147 2.19 -0.56 -11.36
CA VAL A 147 1.93 0.22 -10.14
C VAL A 147 0.59 -0.15 -9.52
N THR A 148 -0.47 -0.29 -10.33
CA THR A 148 -1.79 -0.70 -9.82
C THR A 148 -1.73 -2.09 -9.19
N LEU A 149 -1.04 -3.04 -9.83
CA LEU A 149 -0.84 -4.37 -9.28
C LEU A 149 -0.17 -4.32 -7.90
N THR A 150 0.87 -3.50 -7.76
CA THR A 150 1.56 -3.30 -6.47
C THR A 150 0.59 -2.85 -5.36
N ILE A 151 -0.32 -1.91 -5.67
CA ILE A 151 -1.29 -1.39 -4.69
C ILE A 151 -2.34 -2.46 -4.32
N VAL A 152 -2.84 -3.21 -5.30
CA VAL A 152 -3.84 -4.29 -5.09
C VAL A 152 -3.28 -5.46 -4.28
N CYS A 153 -1.96 -5.68 -4.32
CA CYS A 153 -1.30 -6.73 -3.53
C CYS A 153 -1.37 -6.50 -2.02
N ILE A 154 -1.54 -5.25 -1.54
CA ILE A 154 -1.62 -4.96 -0.09
C ILE A 154 -2.86 -5.60 0.55
N PRO A 155 -4.11 -5.32 0.11
CA PRO A 155 -5.28 -5.98 0.66
C PRO A 155 -5.31 -7.50 0.38
N LEU A 156 -4.69 -7.96 -0.72
CA LEU A 156 -4.53 -9.39 -0.96
C LEU A 156 -3.65 -10.05 0.12
N GLY A 157 -2.57 -9.39 0.55
CA GLY A 157 -1.77 -9.82 1.70
C GLY A 157 -2.57 -9.85 2.99
N GLY A 158 -3.41 -8.84 3.23
CA GLY A 158 -4.32 -8.81 4.37
C GLY A 158 -5.35 -9.95 4.38
N PHE A 159 -5.89 -10.29 3.21
CA PHE A 159 -6.74 -11.47 3.04
C PHE A 159 -5.99 -12.75 3.45
N VAL A 160 -4.75 -12.93 3.00
CA VAL A 160 -3.92 -14.08 3.37
C VAL A 160 -3.66 -14.10 4.88
N ALA A 161 -3.31 -12.96 5.51
CA ALA A 161 -3.08 -12.86 6.95
C ALA A 161 -4.32 -13.26 7.77
N SER A 162 -5.51 -12.76 7.38
CA SER A 162 -6.77 -13.08 8.06
C SER A 162 -7.14 -14.55 7.88
N THR A 163 -6.90 -15.12 6.69
CA THR A 163 -7.10 -16.55 6.43
C THR A 163 -6.16 -17.41 7.28
N MET A 164 -4.88 -17.04 7.36
CA MET A 164 -3.91 -17.70 8.24
C MET A 164 -4.37 -17.66 9.69
N ALA A 165 -4.83 -16.51 10.18
CA ALA A 165 -5.30 -16.35 11.55
C ALA A 165 -6.51 -17.25 11.83
N GLY A 166 -7.45 -17.37 10.90
CA GLY A 166 -8.63 -18.25 11.03
C GLY A 166 -8.29 -19.75 11.02
N LEU A 167 -7.27 -20.17 10.28
CA LEU A 167 -6.91 -21.57 10.09
C LEU A 167 -5.77 -22.03 11.03
N ILE A 168 -4.70 -21.24 11.16
CA ILE A 168 -3.48 -21.65 11.86
C ILE A 168 -3.59 -21.38 13.37
N ALA A 169 -4.10 -20.22 13.78
CA ALA A 169 -4.08 -19.85 15.19
C ALA A 169 -4.96 -20.76 16.08
N PRO A 170 -6.15 -21.24 15.67
CA PRO A 170 -6.92 -22.18 16.48
C PRO A 170 -6.25 -23.54 16.67
N ALA A 171 -5.47 -24.01 15.67
CA ALA A 171 -4.82 -25.33 15.71
C ALA A 171 -3.43 -25.31 16.35
N TYR A 172 -2.64 -24.25 16.10
CA TYR A 172 -1.20 -24.17 16.47
C TYR A 172 -0.85 -22.99 17.35
N GLY A 173 -1.85 -22.18 17.74
CA GLY A 173 -1.65 -20.96 18.52
C GLY A 173 -1.17 -19.76 17.70
N TRP A 174 -1.26 -18.58 18.29
CA TRP A 174 -0.88 -17.31 17.65
C TRP A 174 0.61 -17.21 17.30
N ARG A 175 1.49 -17.90 18.04
CA ARG A 175 2.93 -17.92 17.75
C ARG A 175 3.23 -18.49 16.38
N ALA A 176 2.47 -19.49 15.94
CA ALA A 176 2.61 -20.10 14.63
C ALA A 176 2.34 -19.09 13.49
N LEU A 177 1.46 -18.09 13.71
CA LEU A 177 1.21 -17.03 12.73
C LEU A 177 2.49 -16.22 12.47
N PHE A 178 3.21 -15.85 13.53
CA PHE A 178 4.44 -15.07 13.41
C PHE A 178 5.61 -15.90 12.90
N ILE A 179 5.65 -17.20 13.22
CA ILE A 179 6.65 -18.13 12.65
C ILE A 179 6.46 -18.24 11.14
N VAL A 180 5.24 -18.52 10.67
CA VAL A 180 4.96 -18.62 9.24
C VAL A 180 5.11 -17.27 8.56
N GLY A 181 4.56 -16.21 9.17
CA GLY A 181 4.62 -14.84 8.66
C GLY A 181 6.03 -14.25 8.58
N GLY A 182 6.97 -14.75 9.37
CA GLY A 182 8.39 -14.37 9.29
C GLY A 182 9.20 -15.31 8.40
N LEU A 183 9.02 -16.64 8.52
CA LEU A 183 9.82 -17.62 7.79
C LEU A 183 9.57 -17.56 6.26
N VAL A 184 8.31 -17.42 5.85
CA VAL A 184 7.96 -17.36 4.42
C VAL A 184 8.62 -16.17 3.72
N PRO A 185 8.57 -14.93 4.26
CA PRO A 185 9.31 -13.81 3.66
C PRO A 185 10.83 -13.99 3.66
N VAL A 186 11.42 -14.62 4.69
CA VAL A 186 12.86 -14.95 4.70
C VAL A 186 13.21 -15.84 3.52
N VAL A 187 12.47 -16.94 3.34
CA VAL A 187 12.70 -17.89 2.23
C VAL A 187 12.51 -17.18 0.88
N LEU A 188 11.43 -16.39 0.75
CA LEU A 188 11.18 -15.64 -0.49
C LEU A 188 12.31 -14.63 -0.77
N ALA A 189 12.82 -13.92 0.23
CA ALA A 189 13.92 -12.97 0.06
C ALA A 189 15.17 -13.67 -0.49
N PHE A 190 15.51 -14.87 0.00
CA PHE A 190 16.62 -15.66 -0.55
C PHE A 190 16.39 -16.11 -2.01
N VAL A 191 15.16 -16.52 -2.35
CA VAL A 191 14.80 -16.89 -3.72
C VAL A 191 14.91 -15.66 -4.64
N LEU A 192 14.31 -14.54 -4.23
CA LEU A 192 14.33 -13.31 -5.01
C LEU A 192 15.73 -12.69 -5.12
N TRP A 193 16.60 -12.91 -4.14
CA TRP A 193 18.00 -12.51 -4.23
C TRP A 193 18.71 -13.13 -5.43
N LYS A 194 18.34 -14.35 -5.82
CA LYS A 194 18.91 -15.05 -7.00
C LYS A 194 18.20 -14.70 -8.31
N VAL A 195 16.90 -14.38 -8.26
CA VAL A 195 16.04 -14.20 -9.43
C VAL A 195 15.92 -12.74 -9.85
N LEU A 196 15.77 -11.82 -8.87
CA LEU A 196 15.51 -10.41 -9.12
C LEU A 196 16.81 -9.69 -9.45
N PRO A 197 16.97 -9.07 -10.63
CA PRO A 197 18.14 -8.24 -10.96
C PRO A 197 18.03 -6.87 -10.30
N GLU A 198 19.10 -6.11 -10.28
CA GLU A 198 19.06 -4.71 -9.89
C GLU A 198 18.38 -3.87 -10.98
N SER A 199 17.87 -2.70 -10.60
CA SER A 199 17.24 -1.76 -11.53
C SER A 199 18.16 -1.41 -12.72
N PRO A 200 17.68 -1.53 -13.96
CA PRO A 200 18.46 -1.12 -15.14
C PRO A 200 18.84 0.36 -15.10
N ARG A 201 17.97 1.24 -14.58
CA ARG A 201 18.26 2.67 -14.45
C ARG A 201 19.33 2.96 -13.42
N TYR A 202 19.27 2.26 -12.27
CA TYR A 202 20.31 2.35 -11.25
C TYR A 202 21.66 1.84 -11.80
N LEU A 203 21.67 0.71 -12.50
CA LEU A 203 22.89 0.16 -13.10
C LEU A 203 23.49 1.09 -14.16
N ALA A 204 22.66 1.81 -14.92
CA ALA A 204 23.14 2.76 -15.93
C ALA A 204 24.00 3.89 -15.34
N SER A 205 23.66 4.34 -14.11
CA SER A 205 24.43 5.36 -13.40
C SER A 205 25.76 4.85 -12.80
N ARG A 206 26.01 3.54 -12.82
CA ARG A 206 27.18 2.88 -12.21
C ARG A 206 28.04 2.22 -13.27
N ARG A 207 29.09 2.88 -13.73
CA ARG A 207 29.99 2.40 -14.80
C ARG A 207 30.66 1.07 -14.47
N ASP A 208 30.99 0.85 -13.23
CA ASP A 208 31.58 -0.39 -12.70
C ASP A 208 30.67 -1.61 -12.85
N ARG A 209 29.35 -1.41 -12.96
CA ARG A 209 28.33 -2.47 -13.07
C ARG A 209 27.70 -2.59 -14.48
N TRP A 210 28.22 -1.96 -15.49
CA TRP A 210 27.67 -2.02 -16.85
C TRP A 210 27.66 -3.43 -17.46
N ARG A 211 28.56 -4.32 -17.05
CA ARG A 211 28.53 -5.74 -17.45
C ARG A 211 27.24 -6.43 -16.97
N GLU A 212 26.83 -6.16 -15.74
CA GLU A 212 25.56 -6.65 -15.17
C GLU A 212 24.35 -6.05 -15.92
N LEU A 213 24.38 -4.75 -16.22
CA LEU A 213 23.34 -4.10 -17.00
C LEU A 213 23.16 -4.75 -18.38
N THR A 214 24.25 -5.02 -19.10
CA THR A 214 24.20 -5.71 -20.40
C THR A 214 23.51 -7.07 -20.27
N GLN A 215 23.80 -7.85 -19.23
CA GLN A 215 23.16 -9.15 -19.01
C GLN A 215 21.66 -9.00 -18.72
N VAL A 216 21.28 -8.04 -17.90
CA VAL A 216 19.88 -7.76 -17.56
C VAL A 216 19.10 -7.34 -18.81
N MET A 217 19.65 -6.42 -19.62
CA MET A 217 19.03 -5.97 -20.87
C MET A 217 18.83 -7.12 -21.87
N ARG A 218 19.82 -7.99 -22.02
CA ARG A 218 19.71 -9.19 -22.90
C ARG A 218 18.66 -10.18 -22.38
N ARG A 219 18.56 -10.41 -21.06
CA ARG A 219 17.50 -11.24 -20.47
C ARG A 219 16.10 -10.63 -20.67
N MET A 220 16.01 -9.31 -20.72
CA MET A 220 14.77 -8.60 -21.08
C MET A 220 14.45 -8.64 -22.58
N GLY A 221 15.30 -9.27 -23.42
CA GLY A 221 15.09 -9.43 -24.84
C GLY A 221 15.57 -8.23 -25.68
N HIS A 222 16.46 -7.40 -25.13
CA HIS A 222 17.06 -6.29 -25.86
C HIS A 222 18.46 -6.68 -26.34
N ASP A 223 18.69 -6.55 -27.66
CA ASP A 223 20.00 -6.79 -28.23
C ASP A 223 20.90 -5.57 -28.03
N VAL A 224 21.84 -5.70 -27.07
CA VAL A 224 22.76 -4.63 -26.68
C VAL A 224 24.19 -5.11 -26.87
N PRO A 225 25.06 -4.31 -27.53
CA PRO A 225 26.48 -4.62 -27.69
C PRO A 225 27.19 -4.81 -26.35
N ALA A 226 28.20 -5.67 -26.32
CA ALA A 226 28.96 -5.95 -25.10
C ALA A 226 29.79 -4.74 -24.62
N ASP A 227 30.17 -3.87 -25.56
CA ASP A 227 30.97 -2.65 -25.37
C ASP A 227 30.15 -1.37 -25.38
N ALA A 228 28.83 -1.47 -25.18
CA ALA A 228 27.94 -0.31 -25.18
C ALA A 228 28.28 0.64 -24.01
N THR A 229 28.20 1.93 -24.31
CA THR A 229 28.21 3.00 -23.30
C THR A 229 26.75 3.29 -22.94
N TYR A 230 26.43 3.22 -21.66
CA TYR A 230 25.06 3.46 -21.22
C TYR A 230 24.84 4.88 -20.74
N VAL A 231 23.72 5.44 -21.12
CA VAL A 231 23.20 6.71 -20.60
C VAL A 231 21.77 6.49 -20.12
N GLU A 232 21.41 7.14 -19.05
CA GLU A 232 20.00 7.28 -18.67
C GLU A 232 19.50 8.52 -19.39
N GLY A 233 18.48 8.38 -20.24
CA GLY A 233 17.89 9.49 -20.97
C GLY A 233 17.32 10.53 -20.04
N SER A 234 18.19 11.36 -19.53
CA SER A 234 17.79 12.67 -19.07
C SER A 234 17.59 13.51 -20.33
N VAL A 235 16.40 14.09 -20.48
CA VAL A 235 16.21 15.25 -21.38
C VAL A 235 17.40 16.17 -21.14
N ALA A 236 18.23 16.32 -22.18
CA ALA A 236 19.53 16.94 -22.14
C ALA A 236 19.46 18.30 -21.39
N GLY A 237 20.27 18.44 -20.38
CA GLY A 237 20.91 19.72 -20.08
C GLY A 237 20.20 20.70 -19.17
N VAL A 238 19.05 20.41 -18.57
CA VAL A 238 18.51 21.28 -17.51
C VAL A 238 18.58 20.53 -16.18
N PRO A 239 19.40 20.99 -15.20
CA PRO A 239 19.32 20.46 -13.84
C PRO A 239 17.89 20.69 -13.35
N ALA A 240 17.12 19.61 -13.18
CA ALA A 240 15.77 19.68 -12.63
C ALA A 240 15.90 20.38 -11.26
N LYS A 241 15.38 21.60 -11.16
CA LYS A 241 15.30 22.33 -9.89
C LYS A 241 14.63 21.39 -8.90
N LYS A 242 15.34 21.00 -7.83
CA LYS A 242 14.78 20.12 -6.82
C LYS A 242 13.50 20.77 -6.28
N ALA A 243 12.36 20.17 -6.59
CA ALA A 243 11.08 20.64 -6.08
C ALA A 243 11.09 20.62 -4.56
N THR A 244 10.66 21.70 -3.95
CA THR A 244 10.54 21.83 -2.50
C THR A 244 9.09 21.61 -2.07
N ILE A 245 8.89 21.30 -0.79
CA ILE A 245 7.52 21.21 -0.22
C ILE A 245 6.80 22.56 -0.35
N GLY A 246 7.52 23.68 -0.29
CA GLY A 246 6.97 25.02 -0.49
C GLY A 246 6.31 25.21 -1.86
N ASP A 247 6.84 24.60 -2.91
CA ASP A 247 6.27 24.70 -4.26
C ASP A 247 4.87 24.09 -4.37
N LEU A 248 4.52 23.14 -3.48
CA LEU A 248 3.19 22.53 -3.41
C LEU A 248 2.13 23.50 -2.88
N PHE A 249 2.54 24.51 -2.11
CA PHE A 249 1.66 25.53 -1.53
C PHE A 249 1.63 26.83 -2.33
N ALA A 250 2.21 26.84 -3.53
CA ALA A 250 2.05 27.95 -4.47
C ALA A 250 0.55 28.24 -4.68
N PRO A 251 0.14 29.51 -4.89
CA PRO A 251 -1.27 29.92 -4.99
C PRO A 251 -2.10 29.05 -5.95
N MET A 252 -1.47 28.58 -7.03
CA MET A 252 -2.10 27.73 -8.06
C MET A 252 -2.44 26.32 -7.56
N PHE A 253 -1.69 25.76 -6.60
CA PHE A 253 -1.85 24.38 -6.10
C PHE A 253 -2.37 24.30 -4.67
N ARG A 254 -2.25 25.38 -3.87
CA ARG A 254 -2.51 25.38 -2.44
C ARG A 254 -3.83 24.75 -2.04
N ARG A 255 -4.91 25.07 -2.76
CA ARG A 255 -6.25 24.52 -2.48
C ARG A 255 -6.28 23.00 -2.71
N ASP A 256 -5.77 22.56 -3.85
CA ASP A 256 -5.77 21.13 -4.21
C ASP A 256 -4.83 20.34 -3.29
N THR A 257 -3.69 20.93 -2.91
CA THR A 257 -2.74 20.34 -1.95
C THR A 257 -3.37 20.14 -0.58
N ILE A 258 -4.06 21.14 -0.03
CA ILE A 258 -4.76 21.02 1.26
C ILE A 258 -5.83 19.94 1.18
N GLY A 259 -6.66 19.94 0.12
CA GLY A 259 -7.70 18.93 -0.10
C GLY A 259 -7.12 17.52 -0.19
N LEU A 260 -6.03 17.34 -0.95
CA LEU A 260 -5.36 16.04 -1.08
C LEU A 260 -4.73 15.57 0.24
N PHE A 261 -4.03 16.45 0.96
CA PHE A 261 -3.40 16.10 2.23
C PHE A 261 -4.43 15.67 3.26
N ALA A 262 -5.53 16.42 3.39
CA ALA A 262 -6.64 16.04 4.26
C ALA A 262 -7.28 14.72 3.81
N SER A 263 -7.51 14.53 2.50
CA SER A 263 -8.07 13.29 1.97
C SER A 263 -7.18 12.09 2.27
N PHE A 264 -5.86 12.18 2.06
CA PHE A 264 -4.92 11.11 2.39
C PHE A 264 -4.89 10.82 3.89
N PHE A 265 -4.86 11.87 4.73
CA PHE A 265 -4.83 11.71 6.17
C PHE A 265 -6.04 10.94 6.70
N PHE A 266 -7.25 11.38 6.37
CA PHE A 266 -8.48 10.77 6.88
C PHE A 266 -8.81 9.43 6.20
N CYS A 267 -8.50 9.27 4.92
CA CYS A 267 -8.73 8.01 4.22
C CYS A 267 -7.79 6.91 4.71
N LEU A 268 -6.51 7.21 4.89
CA LEU A 268 -5.57 6.24 5.47
C LEU A 268 -5.91 5.96 6.94
N MET A 269 -6.39 6.96 7.68
CA MET A 269 -6.86 6.77 9.05
C MET A 269 -8.03 5.78 9.10
N VAL A 270 -9.11 5.97 8.34
CA VAL A 270 -10.27 5.07 8.38
C VAL A 270 -9.92 3.65 7.93
N ASN A 271 -9.08 3.49 6.92
CA ASN A 271 -8.60 2.17 6.50
C ASN A 271 -7.84 1.46 7.62
N TYR A 272 -6.98 2.17 8.36
CA TYR A 272 -6.24 1.59 9.46
C TYR A 272 -7.09 1.39 10.72
N VAL A 273 -8.12 2.21 10.97
CA VAL A 273 -9.14 1.91 11.98
C VAL A 273 -9.78 0.55 11.68
N ALA A 274 -10.16 0.31 10.41
CA ALA A 274 -10.70 -0.98 9.98
C ALA A 274 -9.70 -2.13 10.20
N ILE A 275 -8.51 -2.01 9.64
CA ILE A 275 -7.49 -3.07 9.67
C ILE A 275 -7.08 -3.42 11.11
N GLN A 276 -6.90 -2.42 11.95
CA GLN A 276 -6.33 -2.62 13.28
C GLN A 276 -7.34 -3.08 14.33
N LEU A 277 -8.62 -2.72 14.20
CA LEU A 277 -9.58 -2.88 15.28
C LEU A 277 -10.77 -3.80 14.96
N VAL A 278 -11.04 -4.14 13.70
CA VAL A 278 -12.16 -5.04 13.34
C VAL A 278 -12.09 -6.37 14.10
N PRO A 279 -10.95 -7.10 14.16
CA PRO A 279 -10.92 -8.36 14.89
C PRO A 279 -11.19 -8.20 16.39
N SER A 280 -10.59 -7.20 17.03
CA SER A 280 -10.80 -6.92 18.46
C SER A 280 -12.24 -6.46 18.75
N MET A 281 -12.79 -5.60 17.90
CA MET A 281 -14.18 -5.12 18.02
C MET A 281 -15.19 -6.28 17.91
N LEU A 282 -15.03 -7.16 16.94
CA LEU A 282 -15.90 -8.34 16.80
C LEU A 282 -15.77 -9.28 17.99
N ARG A 283 -14.56 -9.44 18.55
CA ARG A 283 -14.34 -10.27 19.75
C ARG A 283 -14.99 -9.65 20.99
N ASP A 284 -14.77 -8.37 21.25
CA ASP A 284 -15.17 -7.73 22.50
C ASP A 284 -16.67 -7.38 22.52
N ASN A 285 -17.19 -6.79 21.44
CA ASN A 285 -18.56 -6.31 21.35
C ASN A 285 -19.53 -7.34 20.75
N GLY A 286 -19.05 -8.13 19.79
CA GLY A 286 -19.87 -9.13 19.09
C GLY A 286 -19.76 -10.53 19.69
N LYS A 287 -18.85 -10.76 20.64
CA LYS A 287 -18.59 -12.08 21.25
C LYS A 287 -18.25 -13.18 20.25
N PHE A 288 -17.71 -12.81 19.09
CA PHE A 288 -17.25 -13.75 18.07
C PHE A 288 -16.06 -14.59 18.61
N THR A 289 -15.92 -15.80 18.11
CA THR A 289 -14.68 -16.54 18.33
C THR A 289 -13.50 -15.78 17.67
N PRO A 290 -12.26 -15.92 18.17
CA PRO A 290 -11.12 -15.23 17.55
C PRO A 290 -10.95 -15.56 16.06
N ALA A 291 -11.23 -16.81 15.64
CA ALA A 291 -11.19 -17.20 14.22
C ALA A 291 -12.29 -16.53 13.40
N ALA A 292 -13.52 -16.45 13.89
CA ALA A 292 -14.61 -15.76 13.22
C ALA A 292 -14.39 -14.24 13.16
N ALA A 293 -13.75 -13.66 14.18
CA ALA A 293 -13.38 -12.26 14.22
C ALA A 293 -12.34 -11.91 13.12
N ALA A 294 -11.36 -12.79 12.88
CA ALA A 294 -10.44 -12.66 11.75
C ALA A 294 -11.17 -12.72 10.39
N GLY A 295 -12.28 -13.49 10.30
CA GLY A 295 -13.16 -13.55 9.14
C GLY A 295 -13.74 -12.19 8.75
N GLY A 296 -14.08 -11.32 9.72
CA GLY A 296 -14.54 -9.96 9.44
C GLY A 296 -13.52 -9.15 8.64
N LEU A 297 -12.26 -9.18 9.07
CA LEU A 297 -11.18 -8.49 8.35
C LEU A 297 -10.86 -9.15 7.00
N GLN A 298 -11.03 -10.45 6.87
CA GLN A 298 -10.92 -11.18 5.62
C GLN A 298 -11.87 -10.61 4.56
N TRP A 299 -13.16 -10.39 4.91
CA TRP A 299 -14.15 -9.82 3.99
C TRP A 299 -13.87 -8.36 3.64
N VAL A 300 -13.37 -7.55 4.58
CA VAL A 300 -12.88 -6.19 4.31
C VAL A 300 -11.79 -6.21 3.25
N ASN A 301 -10.84 -7.15 3.35
CA ASN A 301 -9.72 -7.26 2.41
C ASN A 301 -10.15 -7.78 1.02
N ILE A 302 -11.04 -8.77 0.95
CA ILE A 302 -11.63 -9.22 -0.33
C ILE A 302 -12.31 -8.05 -1.03
N GLY A 303 -13.16 -7.33 -0.28
CA GLY A 303 -13.77 -6.10 -0.77
C GLY A 303 -12.73 -5.10 -1.26
N GLY A 304 -11.64 -4.94 -0.51
CA GLY A 304 -10.53 -4.07 -0.85
C GLY A 304 -9.87 -4.39 -2.19
N VAL A 305 -9.63 -5.66 -2.49
CA VAL A 305 -9.10 -6.11 -3.80
C VAL A 305 -10.09 -5.79 -4.91
N ILE A 306 -11.35 -6.17 -4.74
CA ILE A 306 -12.41 -5.93 -5.74
C ILE A 306 -12.62 -4.43 -5.96
N GLY A 307 -12.71 -3.67 -4.87
CA GLY A 307 -12.93 -2.22 -4.90
C GLY A 307 -11.79 -1.45 -5.57
N ALA A 308 -10.53 -1.82 -5.31
CA ALA A 308 -9.37 -1.19 -5.94
C ALA A 308 -9.40 -1.36 -7.47
N ILE A 309 -9.73 -2.57 -7.95
CA ILE A 309 -9.84 -2.86 -9.38
C ILE A 309 -11.06 -2.13 -9.98
N ALA A 310 -12.22 -2.25 -9.36
CA ALA A 310 -13.45 -1.62 -9.82
C ALA A 310 -13.32 -0.09 -9.86
N GLY A 311 -12.76 0.53 -8.80
CA GLY A 311 -12.52 1.96 -8.73
C GLY A 311 -11.64 2.49 -9.87
N ALA A 312 -10.55 1.77 -10.19
CA ALA A 312 -9.66 2.11 -11.29
C ALA A 312 -10.37 2.05 -12.66
N LEU A 313 -11.27 1.07 -12.86
CA LEU A 313 -12.05 0.93 -14.09
C LEU A 313 -13.14 2.01 -14.20
N VAL A 314 -13.82 2.30 -13.11
CA VAL A 314 -14.91 3.29 -13.09
C VAL A 314 -14.39 4.71 -13.33
N ILE A 315 -13.21 5.07 -12.77
CA ILE A 315 -12.58 6.38 -13.05
C ILE A 315 -12.36 6.61 -14.54
N GLN A 316 -11.92 5.60 -15.26
CA GLN A 316 -11.68 5.72 -16.69
C GLN A 316 -12.96 6.06 -17.47
N ARG A 317 -14.13 5.58 -17.02
CA ARG A 317 -15.41 5.77 -17.68
C ARG A 317 -16.09 7.10 -17.34
N ILE A 318 -16.13 7.47 -16.07
CA ILE A 318 -16.93 8.61 -15.59
C ILE A 318 -16.10 9.73 -14.96
N GLY A 319 -14.77 9.57 -14.90
CA GLY A 319 -13.83 10.54 -14.30
C GLY A 319 -13.69 10.43 -12.80
N SER A 320 -12.61 11.01 -12.25
CA SER A 320 -12.28 10.81 -10.83
C SER A 320 -13.21 11.55 -9.86
N ARG A 321 -13.74 12.72 -10.23
CA ARG A 321 -14.57 13.52 -9.31
C ARG A 321 -15.84 12.77 -8.90
N VAL A 322 -16.63 12.36 -9.90
CA VAL A 322 -17.92 11.67 -9.65
C VAL A 322 -17.67 10.32 -8.96
N THR A 323 -16.65 9.57 -9.43
CA THR A 323 -16.32 8.26 -8.88
C THR A 323 -15.92 8.35 -7.42
N MET A 324 -14.97 9.23 -7.08
CA MET A 324 -14.44 9.29 -5.71
C MET A 324 -15.45 9.87 -4.72
N LEU A 325 -16.20 10.91 -5.10
CA LEU A 325 -17.26 11.47 -4.27
C LEU A 325 -18.39 10.45 -4.10
N GLY A 326 -18.81 9.76 -5.15
CA GLY A 326 -19.85 8.72 -5.07
C GLY A 326 -19.44 7.56 -4.15
N MET A 327 -18.19 7.05 -4.30
CA MET A 327 -17.67 5.98 -3.44
C MET A 327 -17.55 6.43 -1.97
N SER A 328 -17.08 7.66 -1.72
CA SER A 328 -16.98 8.20 -0.35
C SER A 328 -18.36 8.37 0.29
N ALA A 329 -19.34 8.90 -0.44
CA ALA A 329 -20.72 9.02 0.04
C ALA A 329 -21.35 7.65 0.31
N ALA A 330 -21.17 6.68 -0.59
CA ALA A 330 -21.62 5.32 -0.38
C ALA A 330 -21.00 4.68 0.86
N ALA A 331 -19.67 4.90 1.10
CA ALA A 331 -19.00 4.41 2.28
C ALA A 331 -19.55 5.01 3.58
N VAL A 332 -19.94 6.32 3.58
CA VAL A 332 -20.63 6.95 4.71
C VAL A 332 -21.96 6.24 4.99
N VAL A 333 -22.79 6.05 3.97
CA VAL A 333 -24.09 5.39 4.11
C VAL A 333 -23.93 3.96 4.62
N CYS A 334 -23.01 3.17 4.02
CA CYS A 334 -22.75 1.80 4.46
C CYS A 334 -22.28 1.76 5.92
N SER A 335 -21.38 2.65 6.32
CA SER A 335 -20.88 2.72 7.71
C SER A 335 -22.00 3.09 8.69
N MET A 336 -22.93 3.97 8.32
CA MET A 336 -24.10 4.31 9.15
C MET A 336 -25.10 3.14 9.25
N ILE A 337 -25.30 2.38 8.16
CA ILE A 337 -26.09 1.15 8.22
C ILE A 337 -25.45 0.16 9.20
N MET A 338 -24.13 -0.04 9.12
CA MET A 338 -23.39 -0.92 10.04
C MET A 338 -23.49 -0.45 11.50
N ALA A 339 -23.53 0.85 11.75
CA ALA A 339 -23.71 1.40 13.10
C ALA A 339 -25.08 1.02 13.72
N GLY A 340 -26.10 0.81 12.90
CA GLY A 340 -27.41 0.32 13.33
C GLY A 340 -27.56 -1.20 13.39
N MET A 341 -26.56 -1.97 12.91
CA MET A 341 -26.63 -3.43 12.88
C MET A 341 -26.32 -4.03 14.25
N ARG A 342 -27.03 -5.11 14.59
CA ARG A 342 -26.68 -5.94 15.74
C ARG A 342 -25.55 -6.92 15.32
N LEU A 343 -24.56 -7.05 16.19
CA LEU A 343 -23.50 -8.03 16.00
C LEU A 343 -23.97 -9.37 16.56
N ASP A 344 -24.38 -10.28 15.68
CA ASP A 344 -24.82 -11.62 16.04
C ASP A 344 -23.86 -12.66 15.44
N PRO A 345 -23.16 -13.45 16.29
CA PRO A 345 -22.28 -14.51 15.80
C PRO A 345 -22.99 -15.63 15.07
N THR A 346 -24.32 -15.78 15.23
CA THR A 346 -25.11 -16.84 14.59
C THR A 346 -25.64 -16.44 13.22
N ASP A 347 -25.84 -15.13 12.96
CA ASP A 347 -26.23 -14.59 11.65
C ASP A 347 -25.22 -13.56 11.16
N THR A 348 -24.20 -14.07 10.51
CA THR A 348 -23.04 -13.25 10.08
C THR A 348 -23.15 -12.74 8.64
N PHE A 349 -24.12 -13.26 7.84
CA PHE A 349 -24.14 -13.00 6.40
C PHE A 349 -24.24 -11.51 6.05
N ALA A 350 -25.20 -10.80 6.65
CA ALA A 350 -25.41 -9.39 6.39
C ALA A 350 -24.21 -8.53 6.82
N LEU A 351 -23.61 -8.86 7.97
CA LEU A 351 -22.42 -8.15 8.48
C LEU A 351 -21.21 -8.36 7.58
N MET A 352 -20.95 -9.61 7.16
CA MET A 352 -19.81 -9.92 6.26
C MET A 352 -20.01 -9.31 4.88
N ALA A 353 -21.23 -9.27 4.35
CA ALA A 353 -21.55 -8.57 3.11
C ALA A 353 -21.29 -7.06 3.23
N MET A 354 -21.64 -6.45 4.37
CA MET A 354 -21.36 -5.05 4.62
C MET A 354 -19.86 -4.77 4.77
N PHE A 355 -19.08 -5.67 5.40
CA PHE A 355 -17.62 -5.56 5.43
C PHE A 355 -17.02 -5.64 4.02
N LEU A 356 -17.49 -6.55 3.17
CA LEU A 356 -17.08 -6.66 1.76
C LEU A 356 -17.32 -5.34 1.02
N ILE A 357 -18.55 -4.81 1.08
CA ILE A 357 -18.94 -3.60 0.36
C ILE A 357 -18.17 -2.38 0.89
N THR A 358 -18.19 -2.18 2.22
CA THR A 358 -17.55 -1.01 2.83
C THR A 358 -16.04 -1.06 2.66
N GLY A 359 -15.41 -2.22 2.90
CA GLY A 359 -13.97 -2.43 2.66
C GLY A 359 -13.59 -2.16 1.20
N GLY A 360 -14.44 -2.57 0.26
CA GLY A 360 -14.29 -2.26 -1.16
C GLY A 360 -14.31 -0.77 -1.44
N LEU A 361 -15.27 -0.05 -0.89
CA LEU A 361 -15.40 1.40 -1.07
C LEU A 361 -14.20 2.17 -0.46
N LEU A 362 -13.80 1.81 0.78
CA LEU A 362 -12.64 2.41 1.46
C LEU A 362 -11.36 2.27 0.65
N ASN A 363 -11.06 1.04 0.20
CA ASN A 363 -9.86 0.77 -0.58
C ASN A 363 -9.92 1.35 -2.00
N ALA A 364 -11.11 1.39 -2.62
CA ALA A 364 -11.30 2.04 -3.92
C ALA A 364 -10.97 3.53 -3.86
N VAL A 365 -11.48 4.25 -2.85
CA VAL A 365 -11.15 5.67 -2.63
C VAL A 365 -9.65 5.82 -2.40
N GLN A 366 -9.04 5.01 -1.53
CA GLN A 366 -7.61 5.07 -1.25
C GLN A 366 -6.76 4.86 -2.50
N THR A 367 -7.04 3.84 -3.29
CA THR A 367 -6.26 3.51 -4.50
C THR A 367 -6.38 4.61 -5.55
N THR A 368 -7.59 5.15 -5.73
CA THR A 368 -7.86 6.19 -6.72
C THR A 368 -7.25 7.55 -6.35
N MET A 369 -7.02 7.81 -5.06
CA MET A 369 -6.33 9.02 -4.60
C MET A 369 -4.88 9.11 -5.09
N TYR A 370 -4.17 7.99 -5.24
CA TYR A 370 -2.82 8.01 -5.81
C TYR A 370 -2.83 8.50 -7.27
N ALA A 371 -3.82 8.06 -8.05
CA ALA A 371 -4.01 8.51 -9.43
C ALA A 371 -4.39 10.00 -9.49
N LEU A 372 -5.26 10.46 -8.59
CA LEU A 372 -5.64 11.87 -8.48
C LEU A 372 -4.43 12.73 -8.13
N ALA A 373 -3.65 12.35 -7.11
CA ALA A 373 -2.45 13.09 -6.70
C ALA A 373 -1.43 13.20 -7.83
N ALA A 374 -1.22 12.12 -8.60
CA ALA A 374 -0.34 12.14 -9.75
C ALA A 374 -0.85 13.05 -10.89
N HIS A 375 -2.16 13.31 -10.97
CA HIS A 375 -2.78 14.18 -11.96
C HIS A 375 -2.75 15.66 -11.55
N VAL A 376 -2.93 15.95 -10.26
CA VAL A 376 -2.98 17.34 -9.73
C VAL A 376 -1.67 18.08 -9.94
N TYR A 377 -0.54 17.39 -9.78
CA TYR A 377 0.79 18.02 -9.85
C TYR A 377 1.44 17.85 -11.23
N PRO A 378 2.04 18.93 -11.78
CA PRO A 378 2.85 18.84 -12.98
C PRO A 378 4.09 17.96 -12.74
N THR A 379 4.71 17.49 -13.82
CA THR A 379 5.77 16.47 -13.79
C THR A 379 6.93 16.83 -12.88
N GLU A 380 7.29 18.12 -12.82
CA GLU A 380 8.43 18.66 -12.09
C GLU A 380 8.31 18.51 -10.55
N ILE A 381 7.07 18.64 -10.02
CA ILE A 381 6.80 18.57 -8.57
C ILE A 381 5.97 17.36 -8.18
N ARG A 382 5.59 16.49 -9.14
CA ARG A 382 4.67 15.34 -8.92
C ARG A 382 5.17 14.37 -7.88
N SER A 383 6.43 13.96 -7.96
CA SER A 383 7.01 13.00 -7.01
C SER A 383 7.03 13.56 -5.58
N THR A 384 7.37 14.84 -5.43
CA THR A 384 7.35 15.53 -4.14
C THR A 384 5.91 15.66 -3.63
N GLY A 385 4.95 16.03 -4.49
CA GLY A 385 3.55 16.19 -4.11
C GLY A 385 2.89 14.90 -3.66
N VAL A 386 3.01 13.83 -4.45
CA VAL A 386 2.46 12.51 -4.11
C VAL A 386 3.15 11.95 -2.86
N GLY A 387 4.48 11.99 -2.80
CA GLY A 387 5.25 11.48 -1.68
C GLY A 387 4.91 12.17 -0.36
N THR A 388 4.81 13.50 -0.37
CA THR A 388 4.48 14.28 0.84
C THR A 388 3.03 14.05 1.27
N ALA A 389 2.07 13.96 0.33
CA ALA A 389 0.67 13.65 0.65
C ALA A 389 0.54 12.27 1.32
N VAL A 390 1.21 11.25 0.78
CA VAL A 390 1.24 9.89 1.37
C VAL A 390 1.92 9.91 2.74
N ALA A 391 3.05 10.60 2.90
CA ALA A 391 3.75 10.72 4.18
C ALA A 391 2.85 11.38 5.24
N PHE A 392 2.12 12.44 4.88
CA PHE A 392 1.15 13.07 5.76
C PHE A 392 0.01 12.12 6.13
N GLY A 393 -0.49 11.35 5.16
CA GLY A 393 -1.51 10.33 5.39
C GLY A 393 -1.07 9.24 6.37
N ARG A 394 0.22 8.88 6.42
CA ARG A 394 0.75 7.89 7.36
C ARG A 394 0.66 8.33 8.83
N ILE A 395 0.62 9.65 9.10
CA ILE A 395 0.31 10.15 10.44
C ILE A 395 -1.11 9.72 10.83
N GLY A 396 -2.06 9.78 9.89
CA GLY A 396 -3.43 9.28 10.08
C GLY A 396 -3.45 7.78 10.44
N ASN A 397 -2.63 6.95 9.77
CA ASN A 397 -2.49 5.53 10.10
C ASN A 397 -2.08 5.31 11.56
N ALA A 398 -1.08 6.06 12.02
CA ALA A 398 -0.55 5.91 13.37
C ALA A 398 -1.57 6.33 14.43
N LEU A 399 -2.40 7.35 14.14
CA LEU A 399 -3.45 7.82 15.04
C LEU A 399 -4.73 6.98 14.99
N ALA A 400 -4.90 6.14 13.97
CA ALA A 400 -6.12 5.37 13.71
C ALA A 400 -6.56 4.53 14.92
N VAL A 401 -5.62 3.83 15.56
CA VAL A 401 -5.92 2.95 16.70
C VAL A 401 -6.45 3.72 17.90
N TYR A 402 -5.94 4.93 18.13
CA TYR A 402 -6.39 5.78 19.23
C TYR A 402 -7.78 6.36 18.96
N ILE A 403 -8.01 6.89 17.75
CA ILE A 403 -9.30 7.47 17.37
C ILE A 403 -10.39 6.39 17.30
N GLY A 404 -10.12 5.27 16.61
CA GLY A 404 -11.06 4.15 16.52
C GLY A 404 -11.26 3.46 17.86
N GLY A 405 -10.20 3.32 18.67
CA GLY A 405 -10.27 2.77 20.00
C GLY A 405 -11.11 3.64 20.96
N TYR A 406 -10.94 4.95 20.92
CA TYR A 406 -11.76 5.87 21.67
C TYR A 406 -13.25 5.77 21.29
N ALA A 407 -13.54 5.74 19.99
CA ALA A 407 -14.91 5.59 19.50
C ALA A 407 -15.53 4.25 19.94
N LEU A 408 -14.73 3.19 19.98
CA LEU A 408 -15.15 1.87 20.46
C LEU A 408 -15.43 1.87 21.96
N ASP A 409 -14.58 2.52 22.77
CA ASP A 409 -14.73 2.59 24.23
C ASP A 409 -15.99 3.38 24.64
N GLN A 410 -16.29 4.48 23.94
CA GLN A 410 -17.40 5.36 24.29
C GLN A 410 -18.75 4.87 23.72
N GLY A 411 -18.76 4.29 22.53
CA GLY A 411 -20.00 3.97 21.81
C GLY A 411 -20.12 2.52 21.38
N GLY A 412 -19.21 1.63 21.79
CA GLY A 412 -19.20 0.23 21.34
C GLY A 412 -19.12 0.10 19.81
N SER A 413 -19.71 -0.96 19.26
CA SER A 413 -19.75 -1.15 17.79
C SER A 413 -20.50 -0.05 17.03
N PRO A 414 -21.63 0.53 17.51
CA PRO A 414 -22.24 1.68 16.86
C PRO A 414 -21.31 2.90 16.79
N GLY A 415 -20.62 3.22 17.89
CA GLY A 415 -19.66 4.32 17.93
C GLY A 415 -18.48 4.10 16.98
N TYR A 416 -17.99 2.87 16.90
CA TYR A 416 -16.93 2.48 16.01
C TYR A 416 -17.28 2.67 14.52
N PHE A 417 -18.45 2.20 14.09
CA PHE A 417 -18.88 2.39 12.69
C PHE A 417 -19.29 3.83 12.38
N THR A 418 -19.83 4.57 13.37
CA THR A 418 -20.07 6.01 13.25
C THR A 418 -18.75 6.77 13.03
N CYS A 419 -17.67 6.36 13.70
CA CYS A 419 -16.32 6.90 13.44
C CYS A 419 -15.89 6.70 11.98
N TRP A 420 -16.14 5.52 11.38
CA TRP A 420 -15.88 5.31 9.94
C TRP A 420 -16.67 6.28 9.08
N ALA A 421 -17.96 6.46 9.38
CA ALA A 421 -18.83 7.38 8.64
C ALA A 421 -18.33 8.83 8.73
N ILE A 422 -17.96 9.29 9.92
CA ILE A 422 -17.44 10.66 10.12
C ILE A 422 -16.13 10.86 9.35
N LEU A 423 -15.18 9.92 9.46
CA LEU A 423 -13.91 10.01 8.76
C LEU A 423 -14.10 10.01 7.24
N MET A 424 -15.01 9.18 6.71
CA MET A 424 -15.32 9.15 5.28
C MET A 424 -16.10 10.40 4.82
N ALA A 425 -16.93 11.00 5.66
CA ALA A 425 -17.57 12.28 5.36
C ALA A 425 -16.53 13.41 5.25
N VAL A 426 -15.51 13.41 6.12
CA VAL A 426 -14.39 14.36 6.01
C VAL A 426 -13.58 14.10 4.73
N VAL A 427 -13.35 12.84 4.35
CA VAL A 427 -12.73 12.49 3.06
C VAL A 427 -13.56 13.04 1.89
N PHE A 428 -14.88 12.85 1.90
CA PHE A 428 -15.77 13.37 0.88
C PHE A 428 -15.64 14.89 0.75
N LEU A 429 -15.72 15.63 1.87
CA LEU A 429 -15.58 17.09 1.89
C LEU A 429 -14.20 17.53 1.38
N SER A 430 -13.15 16.85 1.81
CA SER A 430 -11.77 17.14 1.40
C SER A 430 -11.58 16.93 -0.10
N LEU A 431 -12.13 15.86 -0.67
CA LEU A 431 -12.10 15.58 -2.10
C LEU A 431 -12.95 16.58 -2.90
N ALA A 432 -14.07 17.05 -2.34
CA ALA A 432 -14.91 18.08 -2.99
C ALA A 432 -14.17 19.44 -3.13
N VAL A 433 -13.23 19.72 -2.21
CA VAL A 433 -12.37 20.93 -2.28
C VAL A 433 -11.41 20.87 -3.47
N VAL A 434 -10.93 19.69 -3.87
CA VAL A 434 -10.00 19.52 -5.01
C VAL A 434 -10.69 19.94 -6.31
N LYS A 435 -10.04 20.79 -7.11
CA LYS A 435 -10.57 21.25 -8.41
C LYS A 435 -10.06 20.42 -9.59
N ARG A 436 -8.80 20.00 -9.54
CA ARG A 436 -8.13 19.28 -10.62
C ARG A 436 -8.41 17.80 -10.50
N HIS A 437 -9.36 17.32 -11.28
CA HIS A 437 -9.73 15.91 -11.32
C HIS A 437 -9.31 15.27 -12.64
N VAL A 438 -9.05 13.95 -12.61
CA VAL A 438 -8.79 13.16 -13.81
C VAL A 438 -10.05 13.17 -14.69
N PRO A 439 -9.98 13.68 -15.94
CA PRO A 439 -11.13 13.72 -16.83
C PRO A 439 -11.54 12.30 -17.27
N ARG A 440 -12.73 12.17 -17.84
CA ARG A 440 -13.17 10.95 -18.53
C ARG A 440 -12.22 10.68 -19.70
N THR A 441 -11.86 9.43 -19.89
CA THR A 441 -11.22 9.00 -21.15
C THR A 441 -12.33 8.88 -22.20
N THR A 442 -12.64 9.99 -22.89
CA THR A 442 -13.43 9.91 -24.11
C THR A 442 -12.59 9.11 -25.10
N GLY A 443 -13.11 7.97 -25.55
CA GLY A 443 -12.41 7.08 -26.48
C GLY A 443 -12.17 7.75 -27.84
N VAL A 444 -11.19 8.63 -27.90
CA VAL A 444 -10.57 9.04 -29.16
C VAL A 444 -9.45 8.03 -29.39
N PRO A 445 -9.47 7.25 -30.49
CA PRO A 445 -8.36 6.38 -30.84
C PRO A 445 -7.11 7.25 -30.97
N VAL A 446 -6.03 6.85 -30.25
CA VAL A 446 -4.69 7.41 -30.46
C VAL A 446 -4.30 7.06 -31.90
N GLY A 447 -4.48 8.00 -32.83
CA GLY A 447 -4.19 7.75 -34.25
C GLY A 447 -4.81 8.72 -35.25
N ALA A 448 -5.49 9.78 -34.83
CA ALA A 448 -5.85 10.84 -35.79
C ALA A 448 -4.70 11.86 -35.89
N PRO A 449 -4.10 12.08 -37.07
CA PRO A 449 -3.14 13.16 -37.28
C PRO A 449 -3.87 14.50 -37.07
N ALA A 450 -3.22 15.40 -36.29
CA ALA A 450 -3.67 16.80 -36.20
C ALA A 450 -3.60 17.41 -37.58
N GLY A 451 -4.72 17.38 -38.31
CA GLY A 451 -4.93 18.08 -39.54
C GLY A 451 -5.52 19.44 -39.26
N ALA A 452 -4.77 20.45 -39.68
CA ALA A 452 -5.15 21.77 -40.14
C ALA A 452 -6.55 22.31 -39.74
N HIS A 453 -6.57 23.28 -38.87
CA HIS A 453 -7.23 24.57 -39.12
C HIS A 453 -6.60 25.64 -38.23
#